data_d30dc78fc5cb1ffd0b4c5df4db587c5b
#
_entry.id   d30dc78fc5cb1ffd0b4c5df4db587c5b
#
_cell.length_a   1.000
_cell.length_b   1.000
_cell.length_c   1.000
_cell.angle_alpha   90.00
_cell.angle_beta   90.00
_cell.angle_gamma   90.00
#
_symmetry.space_group_name_H-M   'P 1'
#
loop_
_entity.id
_entity.type
_entity.pdbx_description
1 polymer ?
#
loop_
_entity_poly.entity_id
_entity_poly.type
_entity_poly.pdbx_seq_one_letter_code
_entity_poly.pdbx_strand_id
1 'polypeptide(L)' 'MFDFTKEEYERLKEQLMLDDELSKILEMKIKNYSITKMSLELNMSVSSVNRRIKKLKKKIMKLLWHYIDTN' A
#
# COMPACT_ATOMS: atom_id res chain seq x y z
N MET A 1 4.79 -9.31 1.96
CA MET A 1 3.85 -8.76 1.01
C MET A 1 4.21 -7.35 0.53
N PHE A 2 4.89 -6.59 1.35
CA PHE A 2 5.28 -5.21 1.00
C PHE A 2 6.79 -5.09 0.75
N ASP A 3 7.42 -6.16 0.28
CA ASP A 3 8.85 -6.19 -0.01
C ASP A 3 9.10 -5.71 -1.44
N PHE A 4 8.81 -4.45 -1.68
CA PHE A 4 8.97 -3.85 -3.00
C PHE A 4 10.22 -2.97 -3.03
N THR A 5 10.92 -2.98 -4.16
CA THR A 5 11.98 -2.02 -4.41
C THR A 5 11.36 -0.66 -4.72
N LYS A 6 12.18 0.37 -4.73
CA LYS A 6 11.72 1.72 -5.07
C LYS A 6 11.10 1.78 -6.46
N GLU A 7 11.70 1.06 -7.41
CA GLU A 7 11.17 0.99 -8.79
C GLU A 7 9.82 0.29 -8.84
N GLU A 8 9.67 -0.79 -8.10
CA GLU A 8 8.40 -1.51 -8.01
C GLU A 8 7.32 -0.64 -7.37
N TYR A 9 7.68 0.12 -6.34
CA TYR A 9 6.78 1.07 -5.70
C TYR A 9 6.27 2.11 -6.70
N GLU A 10 7.15 2.69 -7.50
CA GLU A 10 6.77 3.69 -8.50
C GLU A 10 5.83 3.10 -9.55
N ARG A 11 6.08 1.87 -10.00
CA ARG A 11 5.19 1.16 -10.92
C ARG A 11 3.83 0.88 -10.33
N LEU A 12 3.80 0.39 -9.10
CA LEU A 12 2.53 0.11 -8.41
C LEU A 12 1.71 1.38 -8.23
N LYS A 13 2.37 2.46 -7.86
CA LYS A 13 1.73 3.75 -7.67
C LYS A 13 1.03 4.22 -8.95
N GLU A 14 1.68 4.07 -10.09
CA GLU A 14 1.11 4.41 -11.39
C GLU A 14 -0.01 3.47 -11.80
N GLN A 15 0.23 2.16 -11.72
CA GLN A 15 -0.73 1.15 -12.16
C GLN A 15 -2.00 1.12 -11.33
N LEU A 16 -1.87 1.33 -10.01
CA LEU A 16 -3.01 1.32 -9.11
C LEU A 16 -3.71 2.66 -9.01
N MET A 17 -3.12 3.70 -9.57
CA MET A 17 -3.64 5.08 -9.50
C MET A 17 -3.96 5.46 -8.05
N LEU A 18 -3.02 5.21 -7.16
CA LEU A 18 -3.20 5.46 -5.74
C LEU A 18 -3.31 6.95 -5.46
N ASP A 19 -4.20 7.29 -4.54
CA ASP A 19 -4.27 8.65 -4.02
C ASP A 19 -3.05 8.94 -3.12
N ASP A 20 -2.88 10.18 -2.70
CA ASP A 20 -1.72 10.60 -1.89
C ASP A 20 -1.65 9.83 -0.57
N GLU A 21 -2.78 9.57 0.05
CA GLU A 21 -2.85 8.87 1.33
C GLU A 21 -2.38 7.42 1.20
N LEU A 22 -2.93 6.69 0.23
CA LEU A 22 -2.56 5.28 0.01
C LEU A 22 -1.11 5.17 -0.49
N SER A 23 -0.64 6.13 -1.26
CA SER A 23 0.76 6.17 -1.70
C SER A 23 1.70 6.32 -0.52
N LYS A 24 1.37 7.20 0.45
CA LYS A 24 2.16 7.36 1.67
C LYS A 24 2.17 6.10 2.52
N ILE A 25 1.01 5.45 2.64
CA ILE A 25 0.89 4.20 3.40
C ILE A 25 1.74 3.10 2.76
N LEU A 26 1.70 2.98 1.44
CA LEU A 26 2.53 2.02 0.73
C LEU A 26 4.01 2.28 0.97
N GLU A 27 4.44 3.53 0.86
CA GLU A 27 5.81 3.93 1.13
C GLU A 27 6.26 3.58 2.54
N MET A 28 5.41 3.87 3.54
CA MET A 28 5.69 3.55 4.94
C MET A 28 5.80 2.05 5.17
N LYS A 29 4.96 1.25 4.52
CA LYS A 29 5.03 -0.22 4.62
C LYS A 29 6.32 -0.74 4.00
N ILE A 30 6.75 -0.18 2.88
CA ILE A 30 8.01 -0.56 2.24
C ILE A 30 9.19 -0.24 3.15
N LYS A 31 9.11 0.87 3.88
CA LYS A 31 10.14 1.27 4.86
C LYS A 31 10.03 0.53 6.19
N ASN A 32 9.12 -0.42 6.30
CA ASN A 32 8.87 -1.22 7.51
C ASN A 32 8.44 -0.41 8.73
N TYR A 33 7.65 0.62 8.53
CA TYR A 33 7.06 1.37 9.63
C TYR A 33 6.05 0.49 10.37
N SER A 34 6.07 0.58 11.72
CA SER A 34 5.04 -0.07 12.53
C SER A 34 3.70 0.63 12.32
N ILE A 35 2.60 -0.08 12.62
CA ILE A 35 1.25 0.49 12.53
C ILE A 35 1.11 1.70 13.46
N THR A 36 1.72 1.63 14.64
CA THR A 36 1.71 2.73 15.62
C THR A 36 2.41 3.96 15.03
N LYS A 37 3.57 3.76 14.43
CA LYS A 37 4.30 4.85 13.80
C LYS A 37 3.52 5.46 12.64
N MET A 38 2.87 4.63 11.83
CA MET A 38 2.03 5.09 10.74
C MET A 38 0.86 5.94 11.24
N SER A 39 0.20 5.51 12.32
CA SER A 39 -0.91 6.24 12.89
C SER A 39 -0.48 7.63 13.40
N LEU A 40 0.69 7.71 13.99
CA LEU A 40 1.24 8.98 14.47
C LEU A 40 1.60 9.90 13.30
N GLU A 41 2.27 9.38 12.30
CA GLU A 41 2.70 10.17 11.13
C GLU A 41 1.51 10.67 10.31
N LEU A 42 0.45 9.87 10.21
CA LEU A 42 -0.73 10.19 9.41
C LEU A 42 -1.82 10.90 10.21
N ASN A 43 -1.63 11.06 11.51
CA ASN A 43 -2.65 11.63 12.39
C ASN A 43 -3.98 10.87 12.30
N MET A 44 -3.90 9.55 12.28
CA MET A 44 -5.05 8.65 12.20
C MET A 44 -5.04 7.67 13.36
N SER A 45 -6.21 7.13 13.68
CA SER A 45 -6.29 6.01 14.62
C SER A 45 -5.69 4.76 13.98
N VAL A 46 -5.23 3.82 14.81
CA VAL A 46 -4.72 2.52 14.34
C VAL A 46 -5.79 1.80 13.51
N SER A 47 -7.05 1.86 13.93
CA SER A 47 -8.17 1.26 13.17
C SER A 47 -8.31 1.85 11.78
N SER A 48 -8.16 3.15 11.63
CA SER A 48 -8.22 3.82 10.33
C SER A 48 -7.05 3.40 9.44
N VAL A 49 -5.85 3.35 10.00
CA VAL A 49 -4.66 2.89 9.28
C VAL A 49 -4.87 1.45 8.79
N ASN A 50 -5.38 0.58 9.65
CA ASN A 50 -5.65 -0.82 9.29
C ASN A 50 -6.64 -0.94 8.14
N ARG A 51 -7.69 -0.12 8.14
CA ARG A 51 -8.67 -0.10 7.04
C ARG A 51 -8.02 0.33 5.73
N ARG A 52 -7.16 1.33 5.78
CA ARG A 52 -6.43 1.80 4.59
C ARG A 52 -5.48 0.73 4.06
N ILE A 53 -4.79 0.04 4.96
CA ILE A 53 -3.90 -1.06 4.57
C ILE A 53 -4.68 -2.19 3.90
N LYS A 54 -5.84 -2.54 4.44
CA LYS A 54 -6.71 -3.56 3.82
C LYS A 54 -7.15 -3.15 2.41
N LYS A 55 -7.52 -1.90 2.25
CA LYS A 55 -7.91 -1.36 0.95
C LYS A 55 -6.75 -1.43 -0.04
N LEU A 56 -5.56 -1.06 0.41
CA LEU A 56 -4.34 -1.12 -0.41
C LEU A 56 -4.03 -2.57 -0.81
N LYS A 57 -4.09 -3.50 0.14
CA LYS A 57 -3.87 -4.92 -0.13
C LYS A 57 -4.85 -5.46 -1.18
N LYS A 58 -6.12 -5.09 -1.10
CA LYS A 58 -7.12 -5.49 -2.09
C LYS A 58 -6.77 -5.00 -3.49
N LYS A 59 -6.32 -3.76 -3.59
CA LYS A 59 -5.90 -3.19 -4.89
C LYS A 59 -4.71 -3.94 -5.46
N ILE A 60 -3.71 -4.22 -4.65
CA ILE A 60 -2.53 -4.97 -5.07
C ILE A 60 -2.91 -6.39 -5.49
N MET A 61 -3.74 -7.05 -4.72
CA MET A 61 -4.19 -8.41 -5.03
C MET A 61 -4.98 -8.48 -6.33
N LYS A 62 -5.84 -7.50 -6.59
CA LYS A 62 -6.57 -7.43 -7.86
C LYS A 62 -5.62 -7.31 -9.05
N LEU A 63 -4.58 -6.52 -8.92
CA LEU A 63 -3.59 -6.36 -9.96
C LEU A 63 -2.85 -7.68 -10.22
N LEU A 64 -2.42 -8.37 -9.17
CA LEU A 64 -1.76 -9.68 -9.28
C LEU A 64 -2.68 -10.74 -9.87
N TRP A 65 -3.95 -10.76 -9.46
CA TRP A 65 -4.96 -11.67 -10.01
C TRP A 65 -5.15 -11.46 -11.50
N HIS A 66 -5.17 -10.22 -11.92
CA HIS A 66 -5.31 -9.88 -13.34
C HIS A 66 -4.15 -10.45 -14.15
N TYR A 67 -2.94 -10.40 -13.63
CA TYR A 67 -1.77 -10.98 -14.30
C TYR A 67 -1.83 -12.52 -14.35
N ILE A 68 -2.36 -13.14 -13.31
CA ILE A 68 -2.48 -14.60 -13.25
C ILE A 68 -3.56 -15.10 -14.20
N ASP A 69 -4.68 -14.38 -14.29
CA ASP A 69 -5.83 -14.76 -15.12
C ASP A 69 -5.59 -14.60 -16.62
N THR A 70 -4.59 -13.82 -17.02
CA THR A 70 -4.29 -13.63 -18.43
C THR A 70 -3.43 -14.75 -19.02
N ASN A 71 -3.09 -15.73 -18.21
CA ASN A 71 -2.42 -16.93 -18.65
C ASN A 71 -3.37 -18.09 -18.82
#